data_ccca41f79d80c3b608f64cccb7a34e9b
#
_entry.id   ccca41f79d80c3b608f64cccb7a34e9b
#
_cell.length_a   1.000
_cell.length_b   1.000
_cell.length_c   1.000
_cell.angle_alpha   90.00
_cell.angle_beta   90.00
_cell.angle_gamma   90.00
#
_symmetry.space_group_name_H-M   'P 1'
#
loop_
_entity.id
_entity.type
_entity.pdbx_description
1 polymer ?
#
loop_
_entity_poly.entity_id
_entity_poly.type
_entity_poly.pdbx_seq_one_letter_code
_entity_poly.pdbx_strand_id
1 'polypeptide(L)'
;WKRAVTEYKAVSAKSLSNVVQQFKKEWNAKGGGKFTLLTVKNYRHKVDFPIDPVDVGESWLFHLYDEGKTPDQMPITRYIVSHILMPQIGEDLELVMTGKAKYVEGSDETSATMNGIETQLVDALGTGTTGIQFFKGATNLLEADDDTVLSVIDDFVASVAPLYRNKQMPVYLSADLYLKYRRAYKKKWGVGSGTENTQFGSDRVDFSNFYLKVLDCLTGSPIFFSTPRGNFVGLKHKNPPQFITDIQRHDREVRFYLEFWYGVGFLIGEAVFAYVPAGYDPSTVTVSARQGAAGKWVTSSAAAANNEVEGA
;
A
#
# COMPACT_ATOMS: atom_id res chain seq x y z
N TRP A 1 -0.87 -4.91 13.43
CA TRP A 1 -1.31 -6.23 13.01
C TRP A 1 -2.44 -6.73 13.89
N LYS A 2 -3.44 -7.36 13.29
CA LYS A 2 -4.51 -8.08 13.99
C LYS A 2 -4.44 -9.57 13.63
N ARG A 3 -5.03 -10.42 14.46
CA ARG A 3 -5.05 -11.87 14.22
C ARG A 3 -6.46 -12.34 13.94
N ALA A 4 -6.64 -13.00 12.81
CA ALA A 4 -7.90 -13.59 12.40
C ALA A 4 -7.65 -14.91 11.65
N VAL A 5 -8.63 -15.81 11.63
CA VAL A 5 -8.55 -17.01 10.77
C VAL A 5 -8.90 -16.60 9.34
N THR A 6 -10.13 -16.17 9.11
CA THR A 6 -10.62 -15.76 7.79
C THR A 6 -11.02 -14.30 7.75
N GLU A 7 -11.70 -13.80 8.78
CA GLU A 7 -12.24 -12.45 8.82
C GLU A 7 -12.02 -11.80 10.19
N TYR A 8 -11.69 -10.52 10.17
CA TYR A 8 -11.70 -9.66 11.34
C TYR A 8 -12.84 -8.66 11.20
N LYS A 9 -13.82 -8.75 12.10
CA LYS A 9 -14.96 -7.84 12.12
C LYS A 9 -14.71 -6.71 13.10
N ALA A 10 -14.64 -5.50 12.57
CA ALA A 10 -14.54 -4.29 13.38
C ALA A 10 -15.91 -3.62 13.42
N VAL A 11 -16.37 -3.32 14.62
CA VAL A 11 -17.62 -2.59 14.82
C VAL A 11 -17.27 -1.12 15.03
N SER A 12 -17.67 -0.27 14.12
CA SER A 12 -17.60 1.16 14.30
C SER A 12 -18.88 1.65 15.01
N ALA A 13 -18.70 2.20 16.21
CA ALA A 13 -19.79 2.74 17.00
C ALA A 13 -20.02 4.21 16.71
N LYS A 14 -20.19 4.56 15.40
CA LYS A 14 -20.29 5.95 15.09
C LYS A 14 -21.62 6.39 14.61
N SER A 15 -22.57 6.42 15.02
CA SER A 15 -23.71 7.27 14.73
C SER A 15 -24.56 7.44 15.99
N LEU A 16 -23.85 7.76 17.06
CA LEU A 16 -24.53 8.41 18.16
C LEU A 16 -24.79 9.86 17.71
N SER A 17 -25.99 10.15 17.29
CA SER A 17 -26.46 11.52 17.22
C SER A 17 -26.33 12.14 18.61
N ASN A 18 -26.30 13.47 18.69
CA ASN A 18 -26.14 14.18 19.95
C ASN A 18 -26.97 13.54 21.08
N VAL A 19 -26.31 12.88 22.03
CA VAL A 19 -26.97 12.16 23.14
C VAL A 19 -27.18 13.03 24.37
N VAL A 20 -26.41 14.11 24.47
CA VAL A 20 -26.54 15.04 25.62
C VAL A 20 -27.83 15.85 25.49
N GLN A 21 -28.58 15.92 26.56
CA GLN A 21 -29.78 16.72 26.66
C GLN A 21 -29.88 17.39 28.04
N GLN A 22 -30.69 18.44 28.13
CA GLN A 22 -30.95 19.10 29.42
C GLN A 22 -31.60 18.11 30.39
N PHE A 23 -31.26 18.19 31.64
CA PHE A 23 -31.88 17.36 32.69
C PHE A 23 -33.40 17.52 32.72
N LYS A 24 -34.10 16.39 32.58
CA LYS A 24 -35.54 16.24 32.80
C LYS A 24 -35.77 15.01 33.66
N LYS A 25 -36.78 15.04 34.55
CA LYS A 25 -37.11 13.88 35.36
C LYS A 25 -37.67 12.71 34.57
N GLU A 26 -38.25 12.98 33.42
CA GLU A 26 -38.81 11.97 32.51
C GLU A 26 -37.72 11.34 31.69
N TRP A 27 -37.80 10.02 31.48
CA TRP A 27 -36.94 9.32 30.57
C TRP A 27 -37.30 9.68 29.12
N ASN A 28 -36.36 10.28 28.40
CA ASN A 28 -36.50 10.62 27.00
C ASN A 28 -35.33 10.05 26.22
N ALA A 29 -35.59 9.03 25.36
CA ALA A 29 -34.56 8.43 24.54
C ALA A 29 -34.08 9.44 23.51
N LYS A 30 -32.78 9.73 23.51
CA LYS A 30 -32.12 10.58 22.51
C LYS A 30 -30.92 9.88 21.94
N GLY A 31 -30.85 9.84 20.62
CA GLY A 31 -29.75 9.22 19.91
C GLY A 31 -29.95 7.74 19.64
N GLY A 32 -30.14 7.38 18.37
CA GLY A 32 -30.06 6.02 17.90
C GLY A 32 -28.64 5.68 17.47
N GLY A 33 -28.04 4.62 17.99
CA GLY A 33 -26.73 4.15 17.50
C GLY A 33 -26.91 3.32 16.23
N LYS A 34 -26.34 3.77 15.14
CA LYS A 34 -26.16 2.94 13.94
C LYS A 34 -24.74 2.36 13.96
N PHE A 35 -24.64 1.06 14.04
CA PHE A 35 -23.34 0.37 14.00
C PHE A 35 -23.04 -0.03 12.57
N THR A 36 -21.91 0.42 12.04
CA THR A 36 -21.41 -0.03 10.73
C THR A 36 -20.35 -1.10 10.96
N LEU A 37 -20.57 -2.27 10.38
CA LEU A 37 -19.64 -3.39 10.47
C LEU A 37 -18.69 -3.33 9.28
N LEU A 38 -17.40 -3.14 9.55
CA LEU A 38 -16.34 -3.32 8.56
C LEU A 38 -15.70 -4.69 8.75
N THR A 39 -15.60 -5.42 7.66
CA THR A 39 -14.99 -6.74 7.65
C THR A 39 -13.70 -6.69 6.87
N VAL A 40 -12.59 -6.98 7.53
CA VAL A 40 -11.29 -7.17 6.88
C VAL A 40 -11.09 -8.66 6.67
N LYS A 41 -10.88 -9.07 5.42
CA LYS A 41 -10.68 -10.47 5.05
C LYS A 41 -9.21 -10.83 5.10
N ASN A 42 -8.94 -12.07 5.51
CA ASN A 42 -7.61 -12.67 5.53
C ASN A 42 -7.59 -13.77 4.45
N TYR A 43 -6.65 -13.69 3.54
CA TYR A 43 -6.56 -14.61 2.41
C TYR A 43 -5.41 -15.58 2.61
N ARG A 44 -5.58 -16.82 2.15
CA ARG A 44 -4.53 -17.83 2.13
C ARG A 44 -3.80 -17.75 0.81
N HIS A 45 -2.50 -17.61 0.87
CA HIS A 45 -1.60 -17.53 -0.27
C HIS A 45 -0.70 -18.75 -0.29
N LYS A 46 -0.30 -19.18 -1.48
CA LYS A 46 0.70 -20.21 -1.71
C LYS A 46 1.78 -19.68 -2.63
N VAL A 47 2.98 -20.22 -2.47
CA VAL A 47 4.08 -20.02 -3.40
C VAL A 47 4.63 -21.41 -3.73
N ASP A 48 4.48 -21.81 -4.98
CA ASP A 48 5.02 -23.04 -5.54
C ASP A 48 6.17 -22.65 -6.47
N PHE A 49 7.43 -22.82 -6.01
CA PHE A 49 8.60 -22.33 -6.72
C PHE A 49 9.55 -23.49 -7.07
N PRO A 50 9.68 -23.85 -8.35
CA PRO A 50 10.69 -24.79 -8.82
C PRO A 50 12.00 -24.06 -9.15
N ILE A 51 13.14 -24.64 -8.83
CA ILE A 51 14.45 -24.11 -9.20
C ILE A 51 15.44 -25.24 -9.46
N ASP A 52 16.26 -25.09 -10.50
CA ASP A 52 17.44 -25.94 -10.69
C ASP A 52 18.60 -25.38 -9.84
N PRO A 53 19.14 -26.16 -8.88
CA PRO A 53 20.26 -25.72 -8.07
C PRO A 53 21.52 -25.38 -8.88
N VAL A 54 21.65 -25.91 -10.08
CA VAL A 54 22.79 -25.63 -10.97
C VAL A 54 22.78 -24.16 -11.41
N ASP A 55 21.60 -23.61 -11.74
CA ASP A 55 21.45 -22.24 -12.19
C ASP A 55 21.83 -21.20 -11.12
N VAL A 56 21.73 -21.58 -9.85
CA VAL A 56 22.02 -20.70 -8.70
C VAL A 56 23.38 -20.98 -8.09
N GLY A 57 24.01 -22.08 -8.49
CA GLY A 57 25.25 -22.59 -7.88
C GLY A 57 26.39 -21.57 -7.88
N GLU A 58 26.60 -20.89 -9.00
CA GLU A 58 27.65 -19.87 -9.14
C GLU A 58 27.40 -18.65 -8.24
N SER A 59 26.18 -18.14 -8.21
CA SER A 59 25.80 -17.00 -7.36
C SER A 59 25.91 -17.35 -5.89
N TRP A 60 25.54 -18.57 -5.52
CA TRP A 60 25.66 -19.07 -4.15
C TRP A 60 27.12 -19.20 -3.73
N LEU A 61 28.00 -19.78 -4.58
CA LEU A 61 29.42 -19.91 -4.31
C LEU A 61 30.09 -18.53 -4.16
N PHE A 62 29.72 -17.58 -5.02
CA PHE A 62 30.23 -16.22 -4.94
C PHE A 62 29.84 -15.56 -3.63
N HIS A 63 28.58 -15.72 -3.21
CA HIS A 63 28.07 -15.21 -1.93
C HIS A 63 28.81 -15.83 -0.73
N LEU A 64 29.09 -17.13 -0.75
CA LEU A 64 29.87 -17.80 0.29
C LEU A 64 31.29 -17.23 0.41
N TYR A 65 31.92 -16.99 -0.74
CA TYR A 65 33.27 -16.41 -0.79
C TYR A 65 33.29 -14.99 -0.26
N ASP A 66 32.34 -14.16 -0.67
CA ASP A 66 32.26 -12.74 -0.28
C ASP A 66 32.01 -12.57 1.23
N GLU A 67 31.14 -13.39 1.80
CA GLU A 67 30.84 -13.38 3.24
C GLU A 67 31.76 -14.27 4.10
N GLY A 68 32.71 -14.97 3.50
CA GLY A 68 33.62 -15.88 4.22
C GLY A 68 32.90 -17.04 4.90
N LYS A 69 31.79 -17.49 4.37
CA LYS A 69 30.97 -18.59 4.89
C LYS A 69 31.30 -19.91 4.22
N THR A 70 31.05 -21.00 4.96
CA THR A 70 31.16 -22.36 4.43
C THR A 70 29.79 -22.88 3.96
N PRO A 71 29.73 -23.88 3.04
CA PRO A 71 28.48 -24.51 2.61
C PRO A 71 27.60 -25.03 3.74
N ASP A 72 28.18 -25.46 4.83
CA ASP A 72 27.46 -25.95 6.01
C ASP A 72 26.77 -24.82 6.78
N GLN A 73 27.36 -23.63 6.78
CA GLN A 73 26.80 -22.45 7.44
C GLN A 73 25.66 -21.79 6.60
N MET A 74 25.76 -21.89 5.29
CA MET A 74 24.75 -21.36 4.35
C MET A 74 24.45 -22.40 3.26
N PRO A 75 23.64 -23.41 3.53
CA PRO A 75 23.20 -24.36 2.51
C PRO A 75 22.49 -23.66 1.35
N ILE A 76 22.64 -24.19 0.13
CA ILE A 76 22.04 -23.59 -1.08
C ILE A 76 20.53 -23.37 -0.95
N THR A 77 19.81 -24.27 -0.29
CA THR A 77 18.38 -24.12 -0.03
C THR A 77 18.06 -22.90 0.83
N ARG A 78 18.87 -22.62 1.85
CA ARG A 78 18.74 -21.44 2.68
C ARG A 78 19.04 -20.16 1.90
N TYR A 79 20.06 -20.21 1.05
CA TYR A 79 20.40 -19.11 0.16
C TYR A 79 19.23 -18.77 -0.79
N ILE A 80 18.65 -19.77 -1.44
CA ILE A 80 17.50 -19.60 -2.33
C ILE A 80 16.34 -18.95 -1.59
N VAL A 81 15.99 -19.44 -0.42
CA VAL A 81 14.88 -18.89 0.37
C VAL A 81 15.16 -17.44 0.77
N SER A 82 16.35 -17.15 1.33
CA SER A 82 16.62 -15.84 1.93
C SER A 82 16.96 -14.75 0.91
N HIS A 83 17.59 -15.08 -0.22
CA HIS A 83 18.11 -14.11 -1.18
C HIS A 83 17.32 -14.04 -2.48
N ILE A 84 16.51 -15.06 -2.77
CA ILE A 84 15.70 -15.09 -4.01
C ILE A 84 14.21 -15.01 -3.66
N LEU A 85 13.68 -15.96 -2.88
CA LEU A 85 12.24 -16.06 -2.64
C LEU A 85 11.70 -14.96 -1.73
N MET A 86 12.34 -14.72 -0.59
CA MET A 86 11.83 -13.74 0.39
C MET A 86 11.81 -12.31 -0.14
N PRO A 87 12.83 -11.82 -0.86
CA PRO A 87 12.77 -10.50 -1.49
C PRO A 87 11.65 -10.40 -2.53
N GLN A 88 11.48 -11.42 -3.38
CA GLN A 88 10.42 -11.43 -4.39
C GLN A 88 9.02 -11.44 -3.77
N ILE A 89 8.80 -12.26 -2.75
CA ILE A 89 7.52 -12.27 -2.01
C ILE A 89 7.27 -10.91 -1.34
N GLY A 90 8.30 -10.28 -0.79
CA GLY A 90 8.20 -8.93 -0.22
C GLY A 90 7.78 -7.89 -1.26
N GLU A 91 8.37 -7.95 -2.45
CA GLU A 91 8.04 -7.09 -3.58
C GLU A 91 6.59 -7.30 -4.05
N ASP A 92 6.17 -8.54 -4.23
CA ASP A 92 4.79 -8.89 -4.62
C ASP A 92 3.77 -8.41 -3.57
N LEU A 93 4.06 -8.60 -2.29
CA LEU A 93 3.22 -8.15 -1.19
C LEU A 93 3.05 -6.63 -1.18
N GLU A 94 4.13 -5.89 -1.36
CA GLU A 94 4.11 -4.44 -1.25
C GLU A 94 3.55 -3.78 -2.50
N LEU A 95 4.06 -4.11 -3.68
CA LEU A 95 3.72 -3.39 -4.91
C LEU A 95 2.41 -3.83 -5.56
N VAL A 96 2.08 -5.13 -5.47
CA VAL A 96 0.94 -5.70 -6.17
C VAL A 96 -0.21 -5.96 -5.20
N MET A 97 0.03 -6.76 -4.18
CA MET A 97 -1.04 -7.30 -3.35
C MET A 97 -1.66 -6.26 -2.42
N THR A 98 -0.84 -5.47 -1.72
CA THR A 98 -1.32 -4.49 -0.72
C THR A 98 -2.04 -3.32 -1.38
N GLY A 99 -1.60 -2.86 -2.54
CA GLY A 99 -2.19 -1.71 -3.24
C GLY A 99 -3.39 -2.06 -4.10
N LYS A 100 -3.16 -2.73 -5.19
CA LYS A 100 -4.04 -2.80 -6.37
C LYS A 100 -4.78 -4.11 -6.56
N ALA A 101 -4.39 -5.16 -5.84
CA ALA A 101 -4.96 -6.49 -6.04
C ALA A 101 -6.48 -6.50 -5.86
N LYS A 102 -7.15 -7.29 -6.69
CA LYS A 102 -8.59 -7.57 -6.62
C LYS A 102 -8.81 -9.07 -6.63
N TYR A 103 -9.37 -9.59 -5.55
CA TYR A 103 -9.59 -11.02 -5.40
C TYR A 103 -10.48 -11.60 -6.49
N VAL A 104 -9.96 -12.61 -7.18
CA VAL A 104 -10.70 -13.42 -8.16
C VAL A 104 -10.46 -14.90 -7.82
N GLU A 105 -11.54 -15.60 -7.52
CA GLU A 105 -11.47 -17.01 -7.15
C GLU A 105 -10.96 -17.86 -8.33
N GLY A 106 -9.99 -18.73 -8.06
CA GLY A 106 -9.42 -19.64 -9.07
C GLY A 106 -8.41 -19.01 -10.03
N SER A 107 -8.01 -17.76 -9.81
CA SER A 107 -6.93 -17.13 -10.60
C SER A 107 -5.55 -17.47 -10.02
N ASP A 108 -4.58 -17.68 -10.89
CA ASP A 108 -3.17 -17.91 -10.53
C ASP A 108 -2.34 -16.60 -10.53
N GLU A 109 -2.95 -15.46 -10.84
CA GLU A 109 -2.25 -14.18 -10.88
C GLU A 109 -2.07 -13.58 -9.47
N THR A 110 -0.89 -13.01 -9.21
CA THR A 110 -0.58 -12.32 -7.94
C THR A 110 -1.53 -11.16 -7.66
N SER A 111 -1.95 -10.45 -8.70
CA SER A 111 -2.92 -9.34 -8.64
C SER A 111 -4.35 -9.77 -8.26
N ALA A 112 -4.65 -11.07 -8.35
CA ALA A 112 -5.98 -11.63 -8.08
C ALA A 112 -6.11 -12.35 -6.73
N THR A 113 -5.07 -12.28 -5.88
CA THR A 113 -4.99 -13.09 -4.66
C THR A 113 -5.73 -12.52 -3.45
N MET A 114 -5.95 -11.21 -3.39
CA MET A 114 -6.63 -10.52 -2.29
C MET A 114 -7.20 -9.17 -2.73
N ASN A 115 -7.99 -8.51 -1.87
CA ASN A 115 -8.41 -7.14 -2.10
C ASN A 115 -7.41 -6.17 -1.45
N GLY A 116 -6.70 -5.42 -2.28
CA GLY A 116 -5.78 -4.35 -1.86
C GLY A 116 -6.51 -3.08 -1.40
N ILE A 117 -5.74 -2.09 -0.96
CA ILE A 117 -6.27 -0.83 -0.40
C ILE A 117 -7.05 -0.05 -1.45
N GLU A 118 -6.51 0.10 -2.65
CA GLU A 118 -7.13 0.87 -3.73
C GLU A 118 -8.46 0.26 -4.15
N THR A 119 -8.49 -1.07 -4.32
CA THR A 119 -9.70 -1.81 -4.63
C THR A 119 -10.77 -1.63 -3.56
N GLN A 120 -10.37 -1.71 -2.27
CA GLN A 120 -11.30 -1.47 -1.17
C GLN A 120 -11.85 -0.04 -1.16
N LEU A 121 -11.04 0.97 -1.48
CA LEU A 121 -11.49 2.37 -1.55
C LEU A 121 -12.42 2.61 -2.75
N VAL A 122 -12.12 2.04 -3.90
CA VAL A 122 -12.98 2.14 -5.10
C VAL A 122 -14.31 1.43 -4.88
N ASP A 123 -14.29 0.21 -4.33
CA ASP A 123 -15.52 -0.53 -4.00
C ASP A 123 -16.36 0.21 -2.95
N ALA A 124 -15.71 0.83 -1.96
CA ALA A 124 -16.39 1.63 -0.94
C ALA A 124 -17.04 2.89 -1.53
N LEU A 125 -16.41 3.53 -2.51
CA LEU A 125 -16.98 4.67 -3.23
C LEU A 125 -18.24 4.25 -3.98
N GLY A 126 -18.23 3.07 -4.62
CA GLY A 126 -19.38 2.54 -5.36
C GLY A 126 -20.55 2.12 -4.47
N THR A 127 -20.27 1.52 -3.31
CA THR A 127 -21.33 0.98 -2.42
C THR A 127 -21.88 1.99 -1.42
N GLY A 128 -21.10 2.98 -0.99
CA GLY A 128 -21.52 4.01 -0.03
C GLY A 128 -21.85 3.51 1.39
N THR A 129 -21.68 2.21 1.67
CA THR A 129 -22.11 1.59 2.93
C THR A 129 -21.03 1.52 4.01
N THR A 130 -19.78 1.75 3.67
CA THR A 130 -18.61 1.55 4.53
C THR A 130 -18.35 2.68 5.53
N GLY A 131 -19.03 3.82 5.38
CA GLY A 131 -18.80 5.02 6.19
C GLY A 131 -17.51 5.79 5.85
N ILE A 132 -16.73 5.35 4.87
CA ILE A 132 -15.53 6.05 4.39
C ILE A 132 -15.94 7.39 3.80
N GLN A 133 -15.18 8.44 4.13
CA GLN A 133 -15.46 9.80 3.67
C GLN A 133 -14.58 10.11 2.46
N PHE A 134 -15.24 10.43 1.34
CA PHE A 134 -14.55 10.76 0.10
C PHE A 134 -14.53 12.26 -0.14
N PHE A 135 -13.35 12.78 -0.46
CA PHE A 135 -13.17 14.15 -0.93
C PHE A 135 -13.58 14.22 -2.40
N LYS A 136 -14.46 15.17 -2.72
CA LYS A 136 -14.96 15.34 -4.10
C LYS A 136 -13.88 15.88 -5.01
N GLY A 137 -13.52 15.12 -6.02
CA GLY A 137 -12.59 15.53 -7.06
C GLY A 137 -12.69 14.58 -8.26
N ALA A 138 -12.67 15.14 -9.45
CA ALA A 138 -12.76 14.37 -10.70
C ALA A 138 -11.40 14.26 -11.41
N THR A 139 -10.39 14.99 -10.96
CA THR A 139 -9.11 15.12 -11.67
C THR A 139 -8.19 13.94 -11.39
N ASN A 140 -7.62 13.37 -12.45
CA ASN A 140 -6.52 12.43 -12.29
C ASN A 140 -5.25 13.21 -11.90
N LEU A 141 -4.83 13.11 -10.64
CA LEU A 141 -3.70 13.87 -10.11
C LEU A 141 -2.34 13.48 -10.69
N LEU A 142 -2.24 12.28 -11.29
CA LEU A 142 -1.00 11.89 -11.99
C LEU A 142 -0.80 12.68 -13.29
N GLU A 143 -1.88 13.09 -13.92
CA GLU A 143 -1.86 13.88 -15.16
C GLU A 143 -1.92 15.39 -14.89
N ALA A 144 -2.38 15.79 -13.70
CA ALA A 144 -2.53 17.16 -13.29
C ALA A 144 -1.18 17.87 -13.08
N ASP A 145 -1.19 19.20 -13.17
CA ASP A 145 -0.04 20.03 -12.85
C ASP A 145 0.34 19.95 -11.36
N ASP A 146 1.60 20.20 -11.06
CA ASP A 146 2.13 20.18 -9.71
C ASP A 146 1.37 21.13 -8.76
N ASP A 147 0.99 22.33 -9.24
CA ASP A 147 0.25 23.33 -8.48
C ASP A 147 -1.18 22.86 -8.13
N THR A 148 -1.81 22.09 -9.01
CA THR A 148 -3.11 21.46 -8.78
C THR A 148 -3.01 20.40 -7.69
N VAL A 149 -1.98 19.56 -7.72
CA VAL A 149 -1.76 18.55 -6.68
C VAL A 149 -1.58 19.18 -5.31
N LEU A 150 -0.80 20.27 -5.23
CA LEU A 150 -0.63 21.04 -3.99
C LEU A 150 -1.96 21.54 -3.46
N SER A 151 -2.76 22.22 -4.30
CA SER A 151 -4.03 22.80 -3.86
C SER A 151 -5.03 21.72 -3.42
N VAL A 152 -5.12 20.60 -4.14
CA VAL A 152 -6.05 19.51 -3.80
C VAL A 152 -5.68 18.85 -2.46
N ILE A 153 -4.39 18.67 -2.18
CA ILE A 153 -3.95 18.09 -0.89
C ILE A 153 -4.20 19.08 0.26
N ASP A 154 -3.94 20.37 0.06
CA ASP A 154 -4.18 21.40 1.07
C ASP A 154 -5.69 21.53 1.36
N ASP A 155 -6.55 21.56 0.33
CA ASP A 155 -8.00 21.62 0.46
C ASP A 155 -8.55 20.33 1.11
N PHE A 156 -8.01 19.18 0.76
CA PHE A 156 -8.35 17.91 1.40
C PHE A 156 -8.10 17.98 2.91
N VAL A 157 -6.90 18.37 3.32
CA VAL A 157 -6.53 18.47 4.73
C VAL A 157 -7.40 19.51 5.45
N ALA A 158 -7.68 20.65 4.82
CA ALA A 158 -8.54 21.69 5.37
C ALA A 158 -9.99 21.21 5.56
N SER A 159 -10.48 20.31 4.70
CA SER A 159 -11.85 19.79 4.71
C SER A 159 -12.08 18.64 5.70
N VAL A 160 -11.03 18.06 6.29
CA VAL A 160 -11.17 16.97 7.25
C VAL A 160 -12.02 17.39 8.45
N ALA A 161 -12.88 16.49 8.90
CA ALA A 161 -13.80 16.74 10.01
C ALA A 161 -13.08 17.27 11.28
N PRO A 162 -13.65 18.25 11.99
CA PRO A 162 -12.98 18.92 13.14
C PRO A 162 -12.47 17.98 14.22
N LEU A 163 -13.16 16.85 14.42
CA LEU A 163 -12.77 15.82 15.39
C LEU A 163 -11.40 15.21 15.09
N TYR A 164 -11.02 15.16 13.81
CA TYR A 164 -9.77 14.56 13.34
C TYR A 164 -8.72 15.61 12.94
N ARG A 165 -9.13 16.84 12.64
CA ARG A 165 -8.23 17.93 12.18
C ARG A 165 -7.10 18.22 13.17
N ASN A 166 -7.36 18.14 14.46
CA ASN A 166 -6.36 18.40 15.50
C ASN A 166 -5.48 17.18 15.84
N LYS A 167 -5.78 16.01 15.26
CA LYS A 167 -4.98 14.81 15.46
C LYS A 167 -3.82 14.77 14.48
N GLN A 168 -2.68 14.28 14.94
CA GLN A 168 -1.57 14.01 14.04
C GLN A 168 -1.90 12.79 13.18
N MET A 169 -2.16 13.01 11.90
CA MET A 169 -2.56 11.98 10.97
C MET A 169 -1.65 11.94 9.75
N PRO A 170 -1.25 10.74 9.27
CA PRO A 170 -0.57 10.58 8.00
C PRO A 170 -1.53 10.76 6.82
N VAL A 171 -1.08 11.42 5.78
CA VAL A 171 -1.66 11.39 4.45
C VAL A 171 -0.81 10.44 3.63
N TYR A 172 -1.37 9.29 3.31
CA TYR A 172 -0.72 8.25 2.53
C TYR A 172 -0.92 8.53 1.04
N LEU A 173 0.17 8.60 0.29
CA LEU A 173 0.16 8.91 -1.15
C LEU A 173 1.31 8.19 -1.87
N SER A 174 1.25 8.21 -3.21
CA SER A 174 2.32 7.67 -4.05
C SER A 174 3.56 8.59 -4.05
N ALA A 175 4.71 8.02 -4.41
CA ALA A 175 5.96 8.77 -4.59
C ALA A 175 5.81 9.88 -5.65
N ASP A 176 5.05 9.61 -6.72
CA ASP A 176 4.82 10.58 -7.81
C ASP A 176 4.05 11.81 -7.32
N LEU A 177 2.97 11.60 -6.55
CA LEU A 177 2.20 12.69 -5.96
C LEU A 177 3.02 13.47 -4.92
N TYR A 178 3.82 12.77 -4.13
CA TYR A 178 4.72 13.41 -3.17
C TYR A 178 5.73 14.32 -3.86
N LEU A 179 6.35 13.85 -4.96
CA LEU A 179 7.31 14.65 -5.73
C LEU A 179 6.63 15.87 -6.37
N LYS A 180 5.43 15.72 -6.93
CA LYS A 180 4.65 16.84 -7.48
C LYS A 180 4.33 17.89 -6.41
N TYR A 181 3.82 17.43 -5.25
CA TYR A 181 3.54 18.30 -4.11
C TYR A 181 4.80 19.09 -3.69
N ARG A 182 5.93 18.41 -3.54
CA ARG A 182 7.21 19.05 -3.13
C ARG A 182 7.74 20.04 -4.16
N ARG A 183 7.59 19.75 -5.44
CA ARG A 183 7.98 20.67 -6.53
C ARG A 183 7.12 21.93 -6.52
N ALA A 184 5.79 21.79 -6.45
CA ALA A 184 4.87 22.91 -6.35
C ALA A 184 5.13 23.76 -5.12
N TYR A 185 5.35 23.12 -3.98
CA TYR A 185 5.70 23.78 -2.72
C TYR A 185 6.96 24.62 -2.85
N LYS A 186 8.03 24.03 -3.40
CA LYS A 186 9.29 24.74 -3.66
C LYS A 186 9.13 25.92 -4.62
N LYS A 187 8.32 25.74 -5.68
CA LYS A 187 8.04 26.80 -6.65
C LYS A 187 7.28 27.98 -6.02
N LYS A 188 6.29 27.68 -5.18
CA LYS A 188 5.40 28.69 -4.58
C LYS A 188 6.07 29.50 -3.49
N TRP A 189 6.90 28.88 -2.65
CA TRP A 189 7.53 29.53 -1.50
C TRP A 189 9.04 29.76 -1.61
N GLY A 190 9.63 29.43 -2.76
CA GLY A 190 11.02 29.77 -3.06
C GLY A 190 12.06 29.20 -2.07
N VAL A 191 11.80 28.05 -1.50
CA VAL A 191 12.69 27.44 -0.51
C VAL A 191 14.02 27.10 -1.16
N GLY A 192 15.02 27.96 -0.93
CA GLY A 192 16.39 27.72 -1.34
C GLY A 192 16.96 26.50 -0.62
N SER A 193 17.72 25.70 -1.37
CA SER A 193 18.53 24.64 -0.80
C SER A 193 19.52 25.25 0.18
N GLY A 194 19.45 24.93 1.44
CA GLY A 194 20.49 25.28 2.39
C GLY A 194 20.10 26.02 3.64
N THR A 195 18.85 26.36 3.81
CA THR A 195 18.42 26.87 5.11
C THR A 195 17.80 25.72 5.88
N GLU A 196 18.43 25.35 6.97
CA GLU A 196 17.96 24.37 7.97
C GLU A 196 16.65 24.81 8.67
N ASN A 197 15.79 25.48 7.97
CA ASN A 197 14.50 25.83 8.51
C ASN A 197 13.64 24.56 8.46
N THR A 198 13.68 23.82 9.54
CA THR A 198 12.99 22.55 9.77
C THR A 198 11.47 22.60 9.48
N GLN A 199 10.90 23.78 9.34
CA GLN A 199 9.49 23.94 8.95
C GLN A 199 9.27 23.70 7.44
N PHE A 200 10.22 24.04 6.59
CA PHE A 200 10.10 23.89 5.13
C PHE A 200 10.67 22.57 4.59
N GLY A 201 11.39 21.82 5.40
CA GLY A 201 11.90 20.49 5.06
C GLY A 201 11.06 19.34 5.63
N SER A 202 10.07 19.66 6.44
CA SER A 202 9.24 18.62 7.07
C SER A 202 8.21 18.06 6.10
N ASP A 203 7.90 16.79 6.25
CA ASP A 203 6.80 16.13 5.52
C ASP A 203 5.41 16.59 5.98
N ARG A 204 5.32 17.66 6.76
CA ARG A 204 4.06 18.23 7.25
C ARG A 204 3.40 19.09 6.18
N VAL A 205 2.08 18.99 6.13
CA VAL A 205 1.24 19.93 5.39
C VAL A 205 1.10 21.20 6.23
N ASP A 206 1.35 22.35 5.61
CA ASP A 206 1.37 23.65 6.30
C ASP A 206 0.06 23.93 7.06
N PHE A 207 0.21 24.64 8.18
CA PHE A 207 -0.90 25.02 9.07
C PHE A 207 -1.77 23.85 9.55
N SER A 208 -1.24 22.63 9.49
CA SER A 208 -1.95 21.42 9.90
C SER A 208 -1.09 20.48 10.74
N ASN A 209 -1.75 19.51 11.38
CA ASN A 209 -1.08 18.41 12.09
C ASN A 209 -0.89 17.18 11.19
N PHE A 210 -1.21 17.30 9.91
CA PHE A 210 -1.04 16.22 8.94
C PHE A 210 0.39 16.17 8.41
N TYR A 211 0.85 14.97 8.09
CA TYR A 211 2.15 14.76 7.46
C TYR A 211 2.03 13.77 6.31
N LEU A 212 2.78 14.02 5.26
CA LEU A 212 2.82 13.17 4.07
C LEU A 212 3.63 11.91 4.36
N LYS A 213 3.14 10.79 3.90
CA LYS A 213 3.83 9.50 3.99
C LYS A 213 3.69 8.74 2.68
N VAL A 214 4.81 8.53 2.01
CA VAL A 214 4.85 7.72 0.79
C VAL A 214 4.61 6.26 1.13
N LEU A 215 3.78 5.62 0.32
CA LEU A 215 3.57 4.17 0.31
C LEU A 215 3.90 3.65 -1.09
N ASP A 216 4.82 2.70 -1.16
CA ASP A 216 5.25 2.12 -2.43
C ASP A 216 4.11 1.32 -3.10
N CYS A 217 3.22 0.75 -2.31
CA CYS A 217 2.02 0.08 -2.82
C CYS A 217 1.04 1.00 -3.59
N LEU A 218 1.14 2.32 -3.44
CA LEU A 218 0.36 3.31 -4.18
C LEU A 218 1.09 3.85 -5.41
N THR A 219 2.26 3.33 -5.77
CA THR A 219 3.03 3.79 -6.94
C THR A 219 2.19 3.73 -8.21
N GLY A 220 2.19 4.83 -8.99
CA GLY A 220 1.36 4.96 -10.20
C GLY A 220 -0.14 5.08 -9.90
N SER A 221 -0.53 5.41 -8.68
CA SER A 221 -1.91 5.65 -8.29
C SER A 221 -2.20 7.14 -8.07
N PRO A 222 -3.33 7.65 -8.57
CA PRO A 222 -3.80 9.00 -8.25
C PRO A 222 -4.52 9.08 -6.89
N ILE A 223 -4.69 7.94 -6.22
CA ILE A 223 -5.39 7.84 -4.94
C ILE A 223 -4.45 8.28 -3.81
N PHE A 224 -5.00 9.00 -2.87
CA PHE A 224 -4.39 9.20 -1.58
C PHE A 224 -5.44 9.16 -0.47
N PHE A 225 -5.03 8.82 0.74
CA PHE A 225 -5.95 8.74 1.87
C PHE A 225 -5.28 9.12 3.19
N SER A 226 -6.09 9.49 4.15
CA SER A 226 -5.65 9.78 5.51
C SER A 226 -6.50 9.00 6.52
N THR A 227 -5.84 8.46 7.53
CA THR A 227 -6.50 7.74 8.61
C THR A 227 -5.66 7.79 9.88
N PRO A 228 -6.26 7.77 11.10
CA PRO A 228 -5.50 7.69 12.33
C PRO A 228 -4.61 6.45 12.38
N ARG A 229 -3.47 6.58 13.04
CA ARG A 229 -2.58 5.44 13.28
C ARG A 229 -3.33 4.30 13.97
N GLY A 230 -3.15 3.08 13.47
CA GLY A 230 -3.80 1.88 14.01
C GLY A 230 -5.18 1.58 13.44
N ASN A 231 -5.75 2.47 12.62
CA ASN A 231 -6.98 2.19 11.89
C ASN A 231 -6.73 1.37 10.62
N PHE A 232 -5.60 1.60 9.97
CA PHE A 232 -5.11 0.74 8.89
C PHE A 232 -4.38 -0.46 9.48
N VAL A 233 -4.80 -1.67 9.16
CA VAL A 233 -4.29 -2.90 9.75
C VAL A 233 -3.99 -3.96 8.71
N GLY A 234 -2.93 -4.72 8.97
CA GLY A 234 -2.66 -5.98 8.31
C GLY A 234 -3.16 -7.14 9.17
N LEU A 235 -3.68 -8.18 8.55
CA LEU A 235 -4.11 -9.40 9.21
C LEU A 235 -3.03 -10.46 9.15
N LYS A 236 -2.90 -11.21 10.25
CA LYS A 236 -2.12 -12.44 10.34
C LYS A 236 -3.02 -13.58 10.81
N HIS A 237 -2.73 -14.78 10.39
CA HIS A 237 -3.48 -15.94 10.87
C HIS A 237 -3.33 -16.08 12.40
N LYS A 238 -4.41 -16.51 13.07
CA LYS A 238 -4.42 -16.65 14.54
C LYS A 238 -3.38 -17.70 15.00
N ASN A 239 -3.34 -18.80 14.30
CA ASN A 239 -2.34 -19.89 14.49
C ASN A 239 -1.68 -20.10 13.12
N PRO A 240 -0.62 -19.34 12.77
CA PRO A 240 0.00 -19.47 11.47
C PRO A 240 0.61 -20.85 11.32
N PRO A 241 0.34 -21.55 10.21
CA PRO A 241 1.10 -22.74 9.85
C PRO A 241 2.56 -22.36 9.65
N GLN A 242 3.42 -23.38 9.56
CA GLN A 242 4.82 -23.16 9.21
C GLN A 242 4.86 -22.48 7.82
N PHE A 243 5.66 -21.42 7.70
CA PHE A 243 5.74 -20.63 6.46
C PHE A 243 6.24 -21.46 5.28
N ILE A 244 7.35 -22.19 5.49
CA ILE A 244 7.84 -23.19 4.54
C ILE A 244 7.19 -24.51 4.92
N THR A 245 6.28 -24.97 4.07
CA THR A 245 5.50 -26.18 4.33
C THR A 245 6.31 -27.41 3.98
N ASP A 246 7.00 -27.37 2.84
CA ASP A 246 7.84 -28.50 2.38
C ASP A 246 8.90 -28.02 1.38
N ILE A 247 9.97 -28.80 1.25
CA ILE A 247 11.00 -28.66 0.22
C ILE A 247 11.27 -30.06 -0.33
N GLN A 248 10.95 -30.24 -1.60
CA GLN A 248 11.06 -31.55 -2.26
C GLN A 248 12.05 -31.50 -3.41
N ARG A 249 12.87 -32.56 -3.49
CA ARG A 249 13.68 -32.81 -4.68
C ARG A 249 12.85 -33.60 -5.68
N HIS A 250 12.74 -33.07 -6.88
CA HIS A 250 12.03 -33.72 -7.97
C HIS A 250 12.93 -33.70 -9.21
N ASP A 251 13.44 -34.88 -9.61
CA ASP A 251 14.43 -35.04 -10.67
C ASP A 251 15.67 -34.13 -10.49
N ARG A 252 15.82 -33.11 -11.32
CA ARG A 252 16.91 -32.11 -11.25
C ARG A 252 16.51 -30.81 -10.57
N GLU A 253 15.23 -30.66 -10.25
CA GLU A 253 14.67 -29.46 -9.62
C GLU A 253 14.50 -29.63 -8.12
N VAL A 254 14.56 -28.53 -7.40
CA VAL A 254 14.11 -28.44 -6.01
C VAL A 254 12.86 -27.58 -6.00
N ARG A 255 11.78 -28.13 -5.44
CA ARG A 255 10.48 -27.46 -5.34
C ARG A 255 10.26 -26.97 -3.92
N PHE A 256 9.98 -25.69 -3.80
CA PHE A 256 9.66 -25.03 -2.54
C PHE A 256 8.16 -24.79 -2.46
N TYR A 257 7.56 -25.24 -1.36
CA TYR A 257 6.14 -25.04 -1.06
C TYR A 257 6.03 -24.13 0.15
N LEU A 258 5.49 -22.92 -0.06
CA LEU A 258 5.30 -21.96 1.01
C LEU A 258 3.82 -21.58 1.09
N GLU A 259 3.35 -21.40 2.32
CA GLU A 259 1.98 -20.94 2.58
C GLU A 259 1.98 -19.84 3.62
N PHE A 260 1.20 -18.82 3.38
CA PHE A 260 1.01 -17.75 4.35
C PHE A 260 -0.39 -17.14 4.27
N TRP A 261 -0.72 -16.37 5.29
CA TRP A 261 -1.98 -15.69 5.37
C TRP A 261 -1.73 -14.19 5.48
N TYR A 262 -2.37 -13.45 4.63
CA TYR A 262 -2.22 -12.01 4.58
C TYR A 262 -3.53 -11.33 4.15
N GLY A 263 -3.80 -10.16 4.70
CA GLY A 263 -4.89 -9.30 4.32
C GLY A 263 -4.71 -7.93 4.91
N VAL A 264 -5.24 -6.93 4.27
CA VAL A 264 -5.16 -5.53 4.73
C VAL A 264 -6.55 -4.91 4.73
N GLY A 265 -6.74 -3.86 5.51
CA GLY A 265 -7.99 -3.13 5.51
C GLY A 265 -8.08 -2.10 6.62
N PHE A 266 -9.26 -1.51 6.72
CA PHE A 266 -9.57 -0.48 7.70
C PHE A 266 -10.51 -1.02 8.78
N LEU A 267 -10.31 -0.60 10.03
CA LEU A 267 -11.17 -0.99 11.14
C LEU A 267 -12.41 -0.09 11.25
N ILE A 268 -12.20 1.22 11.08
CA ILE A 268 -13.24 2.25 11.25
C ILE A 268 -13.32 3.05 9.96
N GLY A 269 -14.36 2.83 9.16
CA GLY A 269 -14.52 3.51 7.87
C GLY A 269 -14.65 5.02 8.00
N GLU A 270 -15.39 5.47 8.97
CA GLU A 270 -15.65 6.90 9.21
C GLU A 270 -14.42 7.70 9.64
N ALA A 271 -13.35 7.02 10.04
CA ALA A 271 -12.06 7.62 10.32
C ALA A 271 -11.11 7.57 9.10
N VAL A 272 -11.61 7.13 7.94
CA VAL A 272 -10.87 7.10 6.68
C VAL A 272 -11.37 8.23 5.80
N PHE A 273 -10.46 9.08 5.39
CA PHE A 273 -10.67 10.17 4.45
C PHE A 273 -9.88 9.83 3.20
N ALA A 274 -10.52 9.74 2.05
CA ALA A 274 -9.87 9.31 0.82
C ALA A 274 -10.20 10.23 -0.35
N TYR A 275 -9.25 10.35 -1.27
CA TYR A 275 -9.43 10.93 -2.58
C TYR A 275 -9.35 9.82 -3.62
N VAL A 276 -10.41 9.66 -4.38
CA VAL A 276 -10.48 8.70 -5.49
C VAL A 276 -11.05 9.44 -6.69
N PRO A 277 -10.31 9.57 -7.80
CA PRO A 277 -10.84 10.22 -9.01
C PRO A 277 -12.00 9.43 -9.61
N ALA A 278 -12.93 10.13 -10.22
CA ALA A 278 -14.06 9.48 -10.89
C ALA A 278 -13.58 8.57 -12.03
N GLY A 279 -14.11 7.35 -12.08
CA GLY A 279 -13.79 6.38 -13.15
C GLY A 279 -12.41 5.72 -13.03
N TYR A 280 -11.71 5.89 -11.91
CA TYR A 280 -10.45 5.20 -11.68
C TYR A 280 -10.65 3.69 -11.44
N ASP A 281 -9.88 2.88 -12.16
CA ASP A 281 -9.83 1.42 -12.00
C ASP A 281 -8.39 0.99 -11.63
N PRO A 282 -8.16 0.44 -10.44
CA PRO A 282 -6.84 -0.02 -10.00
C PRO A 282 -6.22 -1.09 -10.91
N SER A 283 -7.05 -1.90 -11.58
CA SER A 283 -6.59 -3.00 -12.44
C SER A 283 -5.86 -2.53 -13.70
N THR A 284 -6.06 -1.27 -14.10
CA THR A 284 -5.43 -0.70 -15.30
C THR A 284 -3.98 -0.28 -15.09
N VAL A 285 -3.49 -0.23 -13.85
CA VAL A 285 -2.16 0.23 -13.52
C VAL A 285 -1.23 -0.95 -13.24
N THR A 286 -0.27 -1.17 -14.13
CA THR A 286 0.78 -2.16 -13.94
C THR A 286 2.02 -1.49 -13.37
N VAL A 287 2.55 -2.00 -12.26
CA VAL A 287 3.77 -1.50 -11.62
C VAL A 287 4.77 -2.63 -11.46
N SER A 288 6.01 -2.36 -11.84
CA SER A 288 7.15 -3.22 -11.56
C SER A 288 8.19 -2.43 -10.77
N ALA A 289 8.71 -2.99 -9.68
CA ALA A 289 9.78 -2.38 -8.91
C ALA A 289 11.05 -2.17 -9.71
N ARG A 290 11.27 -3.00 -10.73
CA ARG A 290 12.47 -2.97 -11.58
C ARG A 290 12.34 -2.06 -12.79
N GLN A 291 11.15 -1.57 -13.06
CA GLN A 291 10.89 -0.63 -14.16
C GLN A 291 10.62 0.76 -13.59
N GLY A 292 11.40 1.73 -14.01
CA GLY A 292 11.14 3.14 -13.69
C GLY A 292 9.92 3.68 -14.47
N ALA A 293 9.78 5.00 -14.50
CA ALA A 293 8.69 5.65 -15.23
C ALA A 293 8.66 5.20 -16.69
N ALA A 294 7.49 4.83 -17.18
CA ALA A 294 7.29 4.32 -18.53
C ALA A 294 7.92 5.26 -19.57
N GLY A 295 8.69 4.69 -20.49
CA GLY A 295 9.35 5.41 -21.59
C GLY A 295 10.61 6.21 -21.20
N LYS A 296 11.02 6.21 -19.90
CA LYS A 296 12.25 6.91 -19.46
C LYS A 296 13.43 5.99 -19.21
N TRP A 297 13.16 4.70 -19.01
CA TRP A 297 14.17 3.68 -18.79
C TRP A 297 13.97 2.56 -19.80
N VAL A 298 15.04 2.13 -20.44
CA VAL A 298 15.04 1.05 -21.44
C VAL A 298 16.00 -0.04 -21.00
N THR A 299 15.72 -1.28 -21.38
CA THR A 299 16.64 -2.39 -21.17
C THR A 299 17.92 -2.18 -21.99
N SER A 300 19.03 -2.79 -21.61
CA SER A 300 20.31 -2.65 -22.28
C SER A 300 20.25 -2.93 -23.80
N SER A 301 19.41 -3.87 -24.22
CA SER A 301 19.17 -4.18 -25.64
C SER A 301 18.50 -3.05 -26.42
N ALA A 302 17.52 -2.37 -25.78
CA ALA A 302 16.83 -1.25 -26.39
C ALA A 302 17.67 0.04 -26.35
N ALA A 303 18.53 0.21 -25.33
CA ALA A 303 19.49 1.32 -25.26
C ALA A 303 20.55 1.25 -26.34
N ALA A 304 21.03 0.05 -26.69
CA ALA A 304 21.98 -0.14 -27.76
C ALA A 304 21.39 0.23 -29.14
N ALA A 305 20.12 -0.13 -29.38
CA ALA A 305 19.45 0.21 -30.64
C ALA A 305 19.20 1.72 -30.82
N ASN A 306 18.95 2.46 -29.71
CA ASN A 306 18.77 3.91 -29.79
C ASN A 306 20.09 4.67 -30.05
N ASN A 307 21.22 4.15 -29.57
CA ASN A 307 22.53 4.76 -29.85
C ASN A 307 23.03 4.57 -31.28
N GLU A 308 22.50 3.56 -32.00
CA GLU A 308 22.83 3.34 -33.43
C GLU A 308 22.06 4.31 -34.35
N VAL A 309 20.95 4.87 -33.90
CA VAL A 309 20.13 5.80 -34.70
C VAL A 309 20.60 7.25 -34.57
N GLU A 310 21.27 7.64 -33.46
CA GLU A 310 21.83 8.98 -33.31
C GLU A 310 23.24 9.16 -33.93
N GLY A 311 23.85 8.07 -34.43
CA GLY A 311 25.17 8.07 -35.04
C GLY A 311 25.20 7.92 -36.59
N ALA A 312 24.02 7.99 -37.26
CA ALA A 312 23.91 7.86 -38.70
C ALA A 312 23.60 9.18 -39.40
#